data_da361ef00df3a6b549437e3563edb58f
#
_entry.id   da361ef00df3a6b549437e3563edb58f
#
_cell.length_a   1.000
_cell.length_b   1.000
_cell.length_c   1.000
_cell.angle_alpha   90.00
_cell.angle_beta   90.00
_cell.angle_gamma   90.00
#
_symmetry.space_group_name_H-M   'P 1'
#
loop_
_entity.id
_entity.type
_entity.pdbx_description
1 polymer ?
#
loop_
_entity_poly.entity_id
_entity_poly.type
_entity_poly.pdbx_seq_one_letter_code
_entity_poly.pdbx_strand_id
1 'polypeptide(L)'
;FLKSALAVISSLIVPSVGYSRWDKNAYNKTEIVASVQSVGVTNLADLREGGSEITLLTPKIAENGAIVPITVTSKIPNTERIFIFAEKNPQPLVSDYVFTPHVEPFVASRIKMSETAFVHAIVLAEGVFYRTAREVKVTIGGCGEDS
;
A
#
# COMPACT_ATOMS: atom_id res chain seq x y z
N PHE A 1 12.47 36.92 -53.14
CA PHE A 1 12.68 37.33 -51.73
C PHE A 1 12.03 36.34 -50.82
N LEU A 2 12.80 35.41 -50.28
CA LEU A 2 12.37 34.43 -49.31
C LEU A 2 12.48 35.06 -47.91
N LYS A 3 11.34 35.35 -47.30
CA LYS A 3 11.27 35.68 -45.88
C LYS A 3 11.06 34.36 -45.09
N SER A 4 12.14 33.85 -44.53
CA SER A 4 12.09 32.71 -43.60
C SER A 4 11.51 33.18 -42.28
N ALA A 5 10.28 32.77 -41.98
CA ALA A 5 9.71 32.90 -40.65
C ALA A 5 10.16 31.70 -39.84
N LEU A 6 11.11 31.88 -38.93
CA LEU A 6 11.41 30.89 -37.88
C LEU A 6 10.24 30.88 -36.88
N ALA A 7 9.43 29.86 -36.94
CA ALA A 7 8.48 29.57 -35.88
C ALA A 7 9.24 28.95 -34.71
N VAL A 8 9.46 29.72 -33.65
CA VAL A 8 9.94 29.20 -32.37
C VAL A 8 8.78 28.48 -31.70
N ILE A 9 8.79 27.14 -31.78
CA ILE A 9 7.87 26.31 -31.00
C ILE A 9 8.38 26.30 -29.57
N SER A 10 7.82 27.18 -28.74
CA SER A 10 8.03 27.17 -27.32
C SER A 10 7.31 25.94 -26.74
N SER A 11 8.08 24.87 -26.49
CA SER A 11 7.59 23.69 -25.80
C SER A 11 7.32 24.07 -24.36
N LEU A 12 6.06 24.30 -24.01
CA LEU A 12 5.60 24.43 -22.64
C LEU A 12 5.72 23.07 -21.97
N ILE A 13 6.79 22.87 -21.21
CA ILE A 13 6.90 21.76 -20.26
C ILE A 13 5.94 22.07 -19.14
N VAL A 14 4.73 21.52 -19.22
CA VAL A 14 3.78 21.51 -18.12
C VAL A 14 4.31 20.50 -17.11
N PRO A 15 4.71 20.91 -15.89
CA PRO A 15 5.06 19.95 -14.88
C PRO A 15 3.80 19.13 -14.60
N SER A 16 3.87 17.81 -14.85
CA SER A 16 2.83 16.89 -14.43
C SER A 16 2.84 16.86 -12.90
N VAL A 17 1.99 17.66 -12.28
CA VAL A 17 1.68 17.53 -10.87
C VAL A 17 1.07 16.14 -10.70
N GLY A 18 1.85 15.21 -10.19
CA GLY A 18 1.38 13.87 -9.87
C GLY A 18 0.36 13.97 -8.75
N TYR A 19 -0.91 14.14 -9.11
CA TYR A 19 -1.98 13.95 -8.15
C TYR A 19 -1.96 12.49 -7.73
N SER A 20 -1.73 12.25 -6.44
CA SER A 20 -1.98 10.96 -5.83
C SER A 20 -3.43 10.59 -6.11
N ARG A 21 -3.65 9.78 -7.14
CA ARG A 21 -4.98 9.28 -7.47
C ARG A 21 -5.35 8.24 -6.42
N TRP A 22 -6.22 8.64 -5.50
CA TRP A 22 -6.93 7.68 -4.68
C TRP A 22 -7.83 6.84 -5.60
N ASP A 23 -7.48 5.59 -5.79
CA ASP A 23 -8.25 4.68 -6.64
C ASP A 23 -9.30 3.95 -5.79
N LYS A 24 -10.55 4.41 -5.91
CA LYS A 24 -11.69 3.74 -5.28
C LYS A 24 -11.82 2.26 -5.65
N ASN A 25 -11.39 1.89 -6.85
CA ASN A 25 -11.53 0.52 -7.32
C ASN A 25 -10.63 -0.45 -6.56
N ALA A 26 -9.47 0.01 -6.08
CA ALA A 26 -8.57 -0.81 -5.28
C ALA A 26 -9.23 -1.26 -3.95
N TYR A 27 -10.00 -0.37 -3.33
CA TYR A 27 -10.71 -0.64 -2.08
C TYR A 27 -11.99 -1.46 -2.24
N ASN A 28 -12.54 -1.54 -3.45
CA ASN A 28 -13.78 -2.27 -3.71
C ASN A 28 -13.55 -3.74 -4.11
N LYS A 29 -12.31 -4.24 -4.05
CA LYS A 29 -11.99 -5.65 -4.33
C LYS A 29 -12.22 -6.49 -3.08
N THR A 30 -12.87 -7.64 -3.26
CA THR A 30 -13.23 -8.57 -2.18
C THR A 30 -12.23 -9.70 -2.00
N GLU A 31 -11.31 -9.88 -2.95
CA GLU A 31 -10.27 -10.91 -2.88
C GLU A 31 -8.88 -10.26 -2.88
N ILE A 32 -7.97 -10.83 -2.08
CA ILE A 32 -6.60 -10.31 -1.95
C ILE A 32 -5.88 -10.22 -3.31
N VAL A 33 -6.04 -11.22 -4.17
CA VAL A 33 -5.40 -11.25 -5.50
C VAL A 33 -5.87 -10.07 -6.35
N ALA A 34 -7.19 -9.87 -6.45
CA ALA A 34 -7.75 -8.75 -7.21
C ALA A 34 -7.39 -7.40 -6.59
N SER A 35 -7.29 -7.35 -5.27
CA SER A 35 -6.93 -6.14 -4.52
C SER A 35 -5.48 -5.73 -4.76
N VAL A 36 -4.53 -6.66 -4.73
CA VAL A 36 -3.11 -6.36 -5.01
C VAL A 36 -2.86 -6.04 -6.49
N GLN A 37 -3.59 -6.69 -7.40
CA GLN A 37 -3.51 -6.38 -8.82
C GLN A 37 -3.97 -4.96 -9.14
N SER A 38 -4.95 -4.45 -8.42
CA SER A 38 -5.46 -3.08 -8.61
C SER A 38 -4.46 -2.00 -8.23
N VAL A 39 -3.46 -2.32 -7.41
CA VAL A 39 -2.36 -1.39 -7.07
C VAL A 39 -1.10 -1.62 -7.91
N GLY A 40 -1.16 -2.51 -8.91
CA GLY A 40 -0.07 -2.76 -9.86
C GLY A 40 0.79 -3.98 -9.56
N VAL A 41 0.41 -4.79 -8.57
CA VAL A 41 1.09 -6.04 -8.22
C VAL A 41 0.47 -7.20 -8.99
N THR A 42 1.24 -7.88 -9.82
CA THR A 42 0.73 -9.00 -10.64
C THR A 42 0.39 -10.22 -9.78
N ASN A 43 1.31 -10.60 -8.89
CA ASN A 43 1.14 -11.73 -7.98
C ASN A 43 1.94 -11.49 -6.69
N LEU A 44 1.35 -11.77 -5.54
CA LEU A 44 2.02 -11.66 -4.24
C LEU A 44 3.28 -12.53 -4.13
N ALA A 45 3.27 -13.70 -4.80
CA ALA A 45 4.41 -14.62 -4.78
C ALA A 45 5.64 -14.08 -5.54
N ASP A 46 5.44 -13.18 -6.49
CA ASP A 46 6.51 -12.62 -7.33
C ASP A 46 7.16 -11.37 -6.71
N LEU A 47 6.65 -10.91 -5.58
CA LEU A 47 7.18 -9.75 -4.88
C LEU A 47 8.52 -10.07 -4.22
N ARG A 48 9.41 -9.09 -4.23
CA ARG A 48 10.67 -9.20 -3.49
C ARG A 48 10.39 -9.20 -1.99
N GLU A 49 11.05 -10.09 -1.27
CA GLU A 49 10.99 -10.04 0.19
C GLU A 49 11.74 -8.80 0.69
N GLY A 50 11.11 -8.06 1.58
CA GLY A 50 11.69 -6.84 2.16
C GLY A 50 12.82 -7.11 3.15
N GLY A 51 12.94 -8.33 3.65
CA GLY A 51 13.98 -8.74 4.59
C GLY A 51 14.06 -7.81 5.80
N SER A 52 15.27 -7.33 6.11
CA SER A 52 15.50 -6.35 7.18
C SER A 52 15.16 -4.91 6.80
N GLU A 53 14.90 -4.66 5.52
CA GLU A 53 14.60 -3.31 5.02
C GLU A 53 13.17 -2.86 5.30
N ILE A 54 12.25 -3.81 5.49
CA ILE A 54 10.86 -3.53 5.87
C ILE A 54 10.57 -4.15 7.22
N THR A 55 10.21 -3.33 8.18
CA THR A 55 9.75 -3.78 9.50
C THR A 55 8.24 -3.65 9.57
N LEU A 56 7.55 -4.76 9.82
CA LEU A 56 6.12 -4.81 10.12
C LEU A 56 5.94 -5.34 11.54
N LEU A 57 5.45 -4.50 12.43
CA LEU A 57 5.12 -4.86 13.81
C LEU A 57 3.60 -5.02 13.94
N THR A 58 3.19 -6.16 14.45
CA THR A 58 1.80 -6.50 14.76
C THR A 58 1.75 -7.30 16.05
N PRO A 59 0.65 -7.30 16.80
CA PRO A 59 0.46 -8.28 17.87
C PRO A 59 0.36 -9.69 17.27
N LYS A 60 0.87 -10.70 17.97
CA LYS A 60 0.67 -12.10 17.57
C LYS A 60 -0.79 -12.52 17.76
N ILE A 61 -1.44 -11.98 18.80
CA ILE A 61 -2.85 -12.22 19.13
C ILE A 61 -3.51 -10.86 19.33
N ALA A 62 -4.56 -10.61 18.58
CA ALA A 62 -5.46 -9.49 18.76
C ALA A 62 -6.74 -9.99 19.42
N GLU A 63 -7.01 -9.59 20.66
CA GLU A 63 -8.22 -9.95 21.37
C GLU A 63 -9.47 -9.35 20.72
N ASN A 64 -9.31 -8.20 20.09
CA ASN A 64 -10.36 -7.52 19.34
C ASN A 64 -9.87 -7.12 17.96
N GLY A 65 -10.41 -7.77 16.93
CA GLY A 65 -10.09 -7.47 15.53
C GLY A 65 -10.57 -6.09 15.06
N ALA A 66 -11.44 -5.40 15.80
CA ALA A 66 -11.86 -4.04 15.43
C ALA A 66 -10.73 -3.00 15.55
N ILE A 67 -9.71 -3.28 16.39
CA ILE A 67 -8.63 -2.34 16.70
C ILE A 67 -7.32 -3.10 16.81
N VAL A 68 -6.68 -3.39 15.70
CA VAL A 68 -5.37 -4.08 15.64
C VAL A 68 -4.28 -3.06 15.36
N PRO A 69 -3.37 -2.80 16.31
CA PRO A 69 -2.28 -1.86 16.09
C PRO A 69 -1.25 -2.45 15.12
N ILE A 70 -0.79 -1.65 14.18
CA ILE A 70 0.28 -1.98 13.26
C ILE A 70 1.30 -0.85 13.19
N THR A 71 2.55 -1.20 12.97
CA THR A 71 3.60 -0.25 12.63
C THR A 71 4.39 -0.78 11.45
N VAL A 72 4.60 0.05 10.44
CA VAL A 72 5.42 -0.27 9.26
C VAL A 72 6.50 0.78 9.11
N THR A 73 7.73 0.32 8.92
CA THR A 73 8.87 1.18 8.59
C THR A 73 9.56 0.62 7.36
N SER A 74 9.86 1.46 6.38
CA SER A 74 10.69 1.09 5.23
C SER A 74 12.03 1.81 5.29
N LYS A 75 13.11 1.03 5.15
CA LYS A 75 14.48 1.53 4.94
C LYS A 75 14.90 1.45 3.48
N ILE A 76 14.00 0.99 2.60
CA ILE A 76 14.27 0.93 1.17
C ILE A 76 14.39 2.36 0.65
N PRO A 77 15.51 2.70 -0.01
CA PRO A 77 15.69 4.04 -0.58
C PRO A 77 14.56 4.41 -1.54
N ASN A 78 14.17 5.67 -1.53
CA ASN A 78 13.13 6.21 -2.42
C ASN A 78 11.78 5.45 -2.31
N THR A 79 11.41 5.05 -1.10
CA THR A 79 10.08 4.51 -0.84
C THR A 79 9.02 5.56 -1.20
N GLU A 80 8.14 5.21 -2.12
CA GLU A 80 7.08 6.08 -2.65
C GLU A 80 5.73 5.78 -2.00
N ARG A 81 5.44 4.50 -1.77
CA ARG A 81 4.14 4.08 -1.22
C ARG A 81 4.28 2.87 -0.30
N ILE A 82 3.41 2.82 0.69
CA ILE A 82 3.20 1.64 1.55
C ILE A 82 1.72 1.29 1.52
N PHE A 83 1.42 0.08 1.06
CA PHE A 83 0.08 -0.49 1.06
C PHE A 83 -0.04 -1.50 2.20
N ILE A 84 -1.16 -1.46 2.90
CA ILE A 84 -1.48 -2.44 3.95
C ILE A 84 -2.67 -3.27 3.49
N PHE A 85 -2.51 -4.59 3.53
CA PHE A 85 -3.57 -5.55 3.22
C PHE A 85 -3.82 -6.48 4.40
N ALA A 86 -5.08 -6.78 4.66
CA ALA A 86 -5.51 -7.85 5.55
C ALA A 86 -6.26 -8.89 4.71
N GLU A 87 -5.66 -10.08 4.55
CA GLU A 87 -6.08 -11.06 3.53
C GLU A 87 -7.56 -11.42 3.54
N LYS A 88 -8.12 -11.63 4.75
CA LYS A 88 -9.48 -12.13 4.91
C LYS A 88 -10.51 -11.07 5.25
N ASN A 89 -10.12 -9.81 5.11
CA ASN A 89 -11.12 -8.74 5.20
C ASN A 89 -12.02 -8.76 3.96
N PRO A 90 -13.29 -8.36 4.09
CA PRO A 90 -14.18 -8.17 2.95
C PRO A 90 -13.61 -7.23 1.89
N GLN A 91 -12.78 -6.28 2.33
CA GLN A 91 -11.96 -5.39 1.51
C GLN A 91 -10.51 -5.53 1.98
N PRO A 92 -9.68 -6.34 1.28
CA PRO A 92 -8.32 -6.63 1.73
C PRO A 92 -7.40 -5.42 1.78
N LEU A 93 -7.50 -4.48 0.84
CA LEU A 93 -6.73 -3.23 0.92
C LEU A 93 -7.29 -2.35 2.04
N VAL A 94 -6.52 -2.23 3.11
CA VAL A 94 -6.93 -1.48 4.30
C VAL A 94 -6.49 -0.02 4.21
N SER A 95 -5.29 0.23 3.71
CA SER A 95 -4.74 1.58 3.61
C SER A 95 -3.61 1.67 2.58
N ASP A 96 -3.40 2.89 2.10
CA ASP A 96 -2.43 3.27 1.10
C ASP A 96 -1.83 4.61 1.52
N TYR A 97 -0.53 4.62 1.76
CA TYR A 97 0.22 5.79 2.20
C TYR A 97 1.22 6.21 1.14
N VAL A 98 1.23 7.49 0.81
CA VAL A 98 2.15 8.10 -0.16
C VAL A 98 3.21 8.91 0.57
N PHE A 99 4.46 8.72 0.21
CA PHE A 99 5.61 9.42 0.80
C PHE A 99 6.27 10.33 -0.23
N THR A 100 6.74 11.47 0.25
CA THR A 100 7.61 12.37 -0.51
C THR A 100 9.08 12.09 -0.17
N PRO A 101 10.04 12.46 -1.03
CA PRO A 101 11.46 12.13 -0.85
C PRO A 101 12.11 12.57 0.47
N HIS A 102 11.47 13.49 1.20
CA HIS A 102 12.02 14.08 2.44
C HIS A 102 11.32 13.61 3.70
N VAL A 103 10.44 12.62 3.57
CA VAL A 103 9.67 12.06 4.69
C VAL A 103 10.13 10.64 4.95
N GLU A 104 10.41 10.32 6.22
CA GLU A 104 10.71 8.95 6.62
C GLU A 104 9.47 8.05 6.39
N PRO A 105 9.62 6.93 5.67
CA PRO A 105 8.51 6.02 5.41
C PRO A 105 8.16 5.21 6.66
N PHE A 106 7.41 5.85 7.54
CA PHE A 106 6.94 5.31 8.81
C PHE A 106 5.42 5.47 8.91
N VAL A 107 4.74 4.38 9.26
CA VAL A 107 3.30 4.34 9.49
C VAL A 107 3.03 3.67 10.82
N ALA A 108 2.31 4.35 11.71
CA ALA A 108 1.71 3.75 12.90
C ALA A 108 0.20 3.96 12.83
N SER A 109 -0.57 2.87 12.82
CA SER A 109 -2.01 2.91 12.60
C SER A 109 -2.72 1.78 13.33
N ARG A 110 -4.03 1.81 13.28
CA ARG A 110 -4.91 0.73 13.73
C ARG A 110 -5.77 0.28 12.58
N ILE A 111 -5.81 -1.03 12.36
CA ILE A 111 -6.61 -1.63 11.29
C ILE A 111 -7.73 -2.50 11.87
N LYS A 112 -8.76 -2.75 11.06
CA LYS A 112 -9.75 -3.77 11.37
C LYS A 112 -9.35 -5.09 10.71
N MET A 113 -9.56 -6.19 11.43
CA MET A 113 -9.40 -7.54 10.92
C MET A 113 -10.66 -8.33 11.23
N SER A 114 -11.25 -8.95 10.21
CA SER A 114 -12.47 -9.73 10.35
C SER A 114 -12.22 -11.04 11.08
N GLU A 115 -11.07 -11.66 10.84
CA GLU A 115 -10.67 -12.94 11.40
C GLU A 115 -9.15 -13.10 11.38
N THR A 116 -8.65 -14.21 11.93
CA THR A 116 -7.22 -14.58 11.84
C THR A 116 -6.76 -14.63 10.40
N ALA A 117 -5.74 -13.83 10.07
CA ALA A 117 -5.22 -13.69 8.71
C ALA A 117 -3.79 -13.15 8.71
N PHE A 118 -3.15 -13.20 7.53
CA PHE A 118 -1.93 -12.45 7.30
C PHE A 118 -2.25 -10.97 7.04
N VAL A 119 -1.44 -10.12 7.66
CA VAL A 119 -1.32 -8.70 7.33
C VAL A 119 -0.08 -8.55 6.47
N HIS A 120 -0.23 -7.94 5.29
CA HIS A 120 0.87 -7.66 4.37
C HIS A 120 1.16 -6.18 4.36
N ALA A 121 2.44 -5.83 4.43
CA ALA A 121 2.93 -4.52 4.05
C ALA A 121 3.65 -4.65 2.70
N ILE A 122 3.15 -3.93 1.69
CA ILE A 122 3.75 -3.87 0.36
C ILE A 122 4.30 -2.48 0.17
N VAL A 123 5.59 -2.41 -0.16
CA VAL A 123 6.32 -1.16 -0.38
C VAL A 123 6.64 -1.02 -1.85
N LEU A 124 6.30 0.14 -2.42
CA LEU A 124 6.73 0.54 -3.76
C LEU A 124 7.90 1.51 -3.63
N ALA A 125 9.01 1.19 -4.27
CA ALA A 125 10.19 2.03 -4.37
C ALA A 125 10.80 1.90 -5.76
N GLU A 126 10.96 3.00 -6.49
CA GLU A 126 11.56 3.06 -7.83
C GLU A 126 10.97 2.01 -8.80
N GLY A 127 9.65 1.86 -8.80
CA GLY A 127 8.92 0.93 -9.66
C GLY A 127 9.03 -0.55 -9.25
N VAL A 128 9.68 -0.85 -8.12
CA VAL A 128 9.82 -2.22 -7.59
C VAL A 128 8.94 -2.39 -6.36
N PHE A 129 8.23 -3.50 -6.31
CA PHE A 129 7.41 -3.86 -5.16
C PHE A 129 8.14 -4.86 -4.25
N TYR A 130 8.10 -4.56 -2.96
CA TYR A 130 8.66 -5.40 -1.89
C TYR A 130 7.55 -5.77 -0.92
N ARG A 131 7.69 -6.90 -0.24
CA ARG A 131 6.68 -7.40 0.70
C ARG A 131 7.29 -7.86 2.00
N THR A 132 6.56 -7.67 3.08
CA THR A 132 6.67 -8.44 4.32
C THR A 132 5.28 -8.77 4.82
N ALA A 133 5.13 -9.88 5.54
CA ALA A 133 3.83 -10.32 6.07
C ALA A 133 3.96 -10.88 7.48
N ARG A 134 2.89 -10.73 8.27
CA ARG A 134 2.76 -11.29 9.61
C ARG A 134 1.37 -11.86 9.81
N GLU A 135 1.28 -13.07 10.36
CA GLU A 135 0.00 -13.62 10.80
C GLU A 135 -0.42 -12.97 12.12
N VAL A 136 -1.68 -12.57 12.19
CA VAL A 136 -2.31 -12.06 13.41
C VAL A 136 -3.49 -12.98 13.74
N LYS A 137 -3.48 -13.59 14.91
CA LYS A 137 -4.61 -14.38 15.43
C LYS A 137 -5.62 -13.41 16.03
N VAL A 138 -6.86 -13.52 15.59
CA VAL A 138 -7.97 -12.70 16.08
C VAL A 138 -8.94 -13.58 16.85
N THR A 139 -9.20 -13.25 18.11
CA THR A 139 -10.13 -14.01 18.95
C THR A 139 -11.57 -13.55 18.78
N ILE A 140 -11.80 -12.24 18.60
CA ILE A 140 -13.10 -11.64 18.30
C ILE A 140 -12.93 -10.82 17.02
N GLY A 141 -13.69 -11.15 15.96
CA GLY A 141 -13.63 -10.45 14.69
C GLY A 141 -14.06 -8.98 14.81
N GLY A 142 -13.41 -8.12 14.00
CA GLY A 142 -13.69 -6.67 13.99
C GLY A 142 -14.93 -6.27 13.21
N CYS A 143 -15.48 -7.17 12.38
CA CYS A 143 -16.77 -7.00 11.73
C CYS A 143 -17.79 -7.79 12.59
N GLY A 144 -18.44 -7.11 13.55
CA GLY A 144 -19.46 -7.74 14.35
C GLY A 144 -20.58 -8.30 13.47
N GLU A 145 -20.80 -9.60 13.53
CA GLU A 145 -22.12 -10.12 13.26
C GLU A 145 -22.99 -9.71 14.46
N ASP A 146 -23.75 -8.66 14.27
CA ASP A 146 -24.91 -8.44 15.13
C ASP A 146 -25.91 -9.55 14.80
N SER A 147 -25.97 -10.54 15.68
CA SER A 147 -26.99 -11.59 15.69
C SER A 147 -28.32 -11.02 16.18
#